data_b48b8b1b52fff5ebd07bffe762e123b3
#
_entry.id   b48b8b1b52fff5ebd07bffe762e123b3
#
_cell.length_a   1.000
_cell.length_b   1.000
_cell.length_c   1.000
_cell.angle_alpha   90.00
_cell.angle_beta   90.00
_cell.angle_gamma   90.00
#
_symmetry.space_group_name_H-M   'P 1'
#
loop_
_entity.id
_entity.type
_entity.pdbx_description
1 polymer ?
#
loop_
_entity_poly.entity_id
_entity_poly.type
_entity_poly.pdbx_seq_one_letter_code
_entity_poly.pdbx_strand_id
1 'polypeptide(L)'
;MNNKINNKIKSKAVKPGNRLFLVVADDSKELHQALYYAARRAATANGEIALFRCIEPTEGQLWGGVTEIMEAEKEQESKVLLQELSNYCEKLGAPKPRTFVRRGIKSEELFKLINNEAAIRVLVLGVSIETGNPGPLINYIINNGSNECRVPITIVPGNLSDDQIDALV
;
A
#
# COMPACT_ATOMS: atom_id res chain seq x y z
N MET A 1 32.65 6.56 34.23
CA MET A 1 31.52 7.32 33.65
C MET A 1 31.26 6.85 32.25
N ASN A 2 30.16 6.33 31.99
CA ASN A 2 29.33 6.09 30.80
C ASN A 2 28.85 4.68 30.66
N ASN A 3 27.81 4.43 31.44
CA ASN A 3 27.03 3.21 31.24
C ASN A 3 25.55 3.59 31.31
N LYS A 4 24.95 4.01 30.21
CA LYS A 4 23.51 4.26 30.12
C LYS A 4 22.98 4.40 28.69
N ILE A 5 23.33 3.49 27.78
CA ILE A 5 22.54 3.33 26.54
C ILE A 5 22.42 1.83 26.25
N ASN A 6 21.80 1.11 27.18
CA ASN A 6 21.33 -0.25 26.92
C ASN A 6 19.92 -0.38 27.49
N ASN A 7 19.00 0.39 26.94
CA ASN A 7 17.60 0.26 27.29
C ASN A 7 16.83 -0.31 26.11
N LYS A 8 16.75 -1.67 26.12
CA LYS A 8 15.56 -2.47 25.83
C LYS A 8 14.71 -2.00 24.64
N ILE A 9 15.17 -2.29 23.45
CA ILE A 9 14.21 -2.72 22.44
C ILE A 9 13.87 -4.19 22.75
N LYS A 10 13.01 -4.40 23.70
CA LYS A 10 12.26 -5.65 23.79
C LYS A 10 11.29 -5.64 22.63
N SER A 11 11.71 -6.15 21.48
CA SER A 11 10.79 -6.51 20.43
C SER A 11 9.80 -7.51 21.01
N LYS A 12 8.56 -7.08 21.31
CA LYS A 12 7.47 -8.00 21.45
C LYS A 12 7.47 -8.83 20.19
N ALA A 13 7.80 -10.11 20.29
CA ALA A 13 7.73 -11.04 19.18
C ALA A 13 6.32 -10.94 18.59
N VAL A 14 6.22 -10.35 17.43
CA VAL A 14 4.94 -10.23 16.71
C VAL A 14 4.56 -11.64 16.31
N LYS A 15 3.37 -12.08 16.69
CA LYS A 15 2.87 -13.41 16.32
C LYS A 15 2.97 -13.58 14.81
N PRO A 16 3.40 -14.76 14.30
CA PRO A 16 3.33 -15.08 12.87
C PRO A 16 1.92 -14.79 12.35
N GLY A 17 1.80 -14.20 11.17
CA GLY A 17 0.50 -13.82 10.57
C GLY A 17 -0.01 -12.41 10.92
N ASN A 18 0.74 -11.59 11.67
CA ASN A 18 0.31 -10.24 12.05
C ASN A 18 1.21 -9.14 11.45
N ARG A 19 1.81 -9.41 10.27
CA ARG A 19 2.65 -8.46 9.54
C ARG A 19 1.99 -8.15 8.21
N LEU A 20 1.44 -6.95 8.07
CA LEU A 20 0.82 -6.52 6.83
C LEU A 20 1.82 -5.76 5.96
N PHE A 21 1.95 -6.18 4.71
CA PHE A 21 2.58 -5.46 3.63
C PHE A 21 1.48 -4.68 2.91
N LEU A 22 1.44 -3.37 3.13
CA LEU A 22 0.42 -2.49 2.58
C LEU A 22 0.80 -2.08 1.16
N VAL A 23 -0.07 -2.34 0.20
CA VAL A 23 0.06 -1.93 -1.20
C VAL A 23 -1.06 -0.94 -1.52
N VAL A 24 -0.71 0.16 -2.18
CA VAL A 24 -1.71 1.12 -2.68
C VAL A 24 -2.29 0.60 -3.99
N ALA A 25 -3.56 0.23 -3.95
CA ALA A 25 -4.32 -0.25 -5.11
C ALA A 25 -4.88 0.96 -5.88
N ASP A 26 -4.10 1.51 -6.76
CA ASP A 26 -4.47 2.58 -7.69
C ASP A 26 -4.55 2.05 -9.13
N ASP A 27 -4.78 2.93 -10.07
CA ASP A 27 -4.90 2.57 -11.50
C ASP A 27 -3.55 2.71 -12.23
N SER A 28 -2.44 2.75 -11.49
CA SER A 28 -1.09 2.88 -12.04
C SER A 28 -0.62 1.58 -12.71
N LYS A 29 0.22 1.71 -13.72
CA LYS A 29 0.82 0.56 -14.41
C LYS A 29 1.79 -0.20 -13.50
N GLU A 30 2.40 0.50 -12.56
CA GLU A 30 3.42 -0.02 -11.62
C GLU A 30 2.82 -0.81 -10.47
N LEU A 31 1.50 -0.79 -10.32
CA LEU A 31 0.80 -1.56 -9.29
C LEU A 31 1.12 -3.05 -9.35
N HIS A 32 1.25 -3.62 -10.57
CA HIS A 32 1.56 -5.03 -10.75
C HIS A 32 2.88 -5.40 -10.06
N GLN A 33 3.96 -4.66 -10.31
CA GLN A 33 5.28 -4.93 -9.74
C GLN A 33 5.29 -4.76 -8.22
N ALA A 34 4.64 -3.71 -7.73
CA ALA A 34 4.51 -3.48 -6.29
C ALA A 34 3.76 -4.63 -5.59
N LEU A 35 2.65 -5.06 -6.19
CA LEU A 35 1.83 -6.14 -5.64
C LEU A 35 2.56 -7.49 -5.71
N TYR A 36 3.21 -7.80 -6.84
CA TYR A 36 3.99 -9.02 -6.99
C TYR A 36 5.11 -9.09 -5.95
N TYR A 37 5.90 -8.01 -5.82
CA TYR A 37 6.94 -7.92 -4.79
C TYR A 37 6.38 -8.11 -3.38
N ALA A 38 5.28 -7.42 -3.06
CA ALA A 38 4.66 -7.55 -1.74
C ALA A 38 4.17 -8.97 -1.46
N ALA A 39 3.57 -9.64 -2.45
CA ALA A 39 3.09 -11.02 -2.32
C ALA A 39 4.24 -12.00 -2.07
N ARG A 40 5.30 -11.91 -2.85
CA ARG A 40 6.49 -12.76 -2.71
C ARG A 40 7.18 -12.51 -1.37
N ARG A 41 7.33 -11.24 -1.00
CA ARG A 41 7.96 -10.86 0.27
C ARG A 41 7.13 -11.24 1.49
N ALA A 42 5.81 -11.12 1.42
CA ALA A 42 4.92 -11.58 2.48
C ALA A 42 5.02 -13.10 2.69
N ALA A 43 5.08 -13.87 1.61
CA ALA A 43 5.23 -15.32 1.68
C ALA A 43 6.54 -15.73 2.38
N THR A 44 7.68 -15.10 2.05
CA THR A 44 8.98 -15.40 2.69
C THR A 44 9.06 -14.92 4.15
N ALA A 45 8.35 -13.85 4.49
CA ALA A 45 8.33 -13.26 5.83
C ALA A 45 7.21 -13.82 6.73
N ASN A 46 6.44 -14.80 6.27
CA ASN A 46 5.23 -15.30 6.92
C ASN A 46 4.27 -14.16 7.31
N GLY A 47 4.05 -13.26 6.35
CA GLY A 47 3.18 -12.10 6.48
C GLY A 47 1.92 -12.21 5.63
N GLU A 48 1.12 -11.17 5.64
CA GLU A 48 -0.10 -11.02 4.85
C GLU A 48 -0.04 -9.72 4.04
N ILE A 49 -0.84 -9.64 2.98
CA ILE A 49 -0.99 -8.44 2.17
C ILE A 49 -2.17 -7.62 2.68
N ALA A 50 -2.04 -6.32 2.63
CA ALA A 50 -3.13 -5.37 2.75
C ALA A 50 -3.21 -4.52 1.48
N LEU A 51 -4.40 -4.35 0.94
CA LEU A 51 -4.68 -3.49 -0.21
C LEU A 51 -5.40 -2.23 0.28
N PHE A 52 -4.85 -1.09 -0.04
CA PHE A 52 -5.45 0.20 0.26
C PHE A 52 -5.98 0.85 -1.02
N ARG A 53 -7.26 1.15 -1.05
CA ARG A 53 -7.91 1.93 -2.12
C ARG A 53 -8.49 3.20 -1.54
N CYS A 54 -8.17 4.33 -2.18
CA CYS A 54 -8.76 5.62 -1.86
C CYS A 54 -9.69 6.07 -2.98
N ILE A 55 -10.91 6.42 -2.62
CA ILE A 55 -11.89 7.06 -3.51
C ILE A 55 -11.77 8.55 -3.26
N GLU A 56 -11.09 9.24 -4.17
CA GLU A 56 -10.92 10.69 -4.07
C GLU A 56 -12.19 11.41 -4.53
N PRO A 57 -12.59 12.49 -3.82
CA PRO A 57 -13.75 13.26 -4.21
C PRO A 57 -13.58 13.83 -5.62
N THR A 58 -14.65 13.87 -6.36
CA THR A 58 -14.64 14.50 -7.69
C THR A 58 -14.60 16.01 -7.49
N GLU A 59 -13.60 16.68 -8.06
CA GLU A 59 -13.56 18.14 -8.10
C GLU A 59 -14.71 18.66 -8.98
N GLY A 60 -15.50 19.56 -8.41
CA GLY A 60 -16.59 20.23 -9.08
C GLY A 60 -17.94 20.08 -8.38
N GLN A 61 -18.71 21.16 -8.34
CA GLN A 61 -20.10 21.12 -7.90
C GLN A 61 -20.96 20.45 -8.98
N LEU A 62 -21.00 19.12 -8.98
CA LEU A 62 -21.95 18.39 -9.78
C LEU A 62 -23.35 18.46 -9.12
N TRP A 63 -24.37 18.54 -9.93
CA TRP A 63 -25.76 18.55 -9.48
C TRP A 63 -26.04 17.27 -8.67
N GLY A 64 -26.61 17.38 -7.47
CA GLY A 64 -26.71 16.38 -6.43
C GLY A 64 -26.92 14.91 -6.88
N GLY A 65 -27.86 14.65 -7.77
CA GLY A 65 -28.11 13.28 -8.24
C GLY A 65 -27.02 12.67 -9.10
N VAL A 66 -26.26 13.48 -9.85
CA VAL A 66 -25.14 13.02 -10.68
C VAL A 66 -23.95 12.65 -9.78
N THR A 67 -23.74 13.37 -8.70
CA THR A 67 -22.67 13.07 -7.73
C THR A 67 -22.88 11.71 -7.07
N GLU A 68 -24.09 11.41 -6.65
CA GLU A 68 -24.42 10.11 -6.02
C GLU A 68 -24.19 8.92 -6.95
N ILE A 69 -24.57 9.05 -8.23
CA ILE A 69 -24.35 8.01 -9.24
C ILE A 69 -22.85 7.78 -9.45
N MET A 70 -22.07 8.86 -9.63
CA MET A 70 -20.62 8.77 -9.84
C MET A 70 -19.90 8.19 -8.62
N GLU A 71 -20.34 8.51 -7.42
CA GLU A 71 -19.77 7.91 -6.20
C GLU A 71 -20.06 6.41 -6.09
N ALA A 72 -21.28 5.99 -6.45
CA ALA A 72 -21.66 4.59 -6.47
C ALA A 72 -20.86 3.80 -7.53
N GLU A 73 -20.62 4.40 -8.71
CA GLU A 73 -19.79 3.80 -9.76
C GLU A 73 -18.35 3.63 -9.30
N LYS A 74 -17.72 4.65 -8.74
CA LYS A 74 -16.36 4.59 -8.19
C LYS A 74 -16.23 3.54 -7.07
N GLU A 75 -17.25 3.40 -6.24
CA GLU A 75 -17.26 2.38 -5.21
C GLU A 75 -17.33 0.98 -5.80
N GLN A 76 -18.15 0.79 -6.83
CA GLN A 76 -18.28 -0.48 -7.53
C GLN A 76 -16.98 -0.84 -8.27
N GLU A 77 -16.37 0.10 -8.99
CA GLU A 77 -15.07 -0.07 -9.64
C GLU A 77 -13.99 -0.46 -8.63
N SER A 78 -13.97 0.20 -7.48
CA SER A 78 -13.03 -0.10 -6.40
C SER A 78 -13.20 -1.52 -5.86
N LYS A 79 -14.44 -2.01 -5.71
CA LYS A 79 -14.73 -3.37 -5.28
C LYS A 79 -14.25 -4.40 -6.31
N VAL A 80 -14.49 -4.14 -7.60
CA VAL A 80 -14.06 -5.02 -8.69
C VAL A 80 -12.52 -5.10 -8.71
N LEU A 81 -11.85 -3.96 -8.70
CA LEU A 81 -10.39 -3.91 -8.69
C LEU A 81 -9.80 -4.67 -7.50
N LEU A 82 -10.29 -4.42 -6.29
CA LEU A 82 -9.79 -5.10 -5.09
C LEU A 82 -10.04 -6.62 -5.13
N GLN A 83 -11.14 -7.05 -5.73
CA GLN A 83 -11.41 -8.49 -5.91
C GLN A 83 -10.44 -9.11 -6.91
N GLU A 84 -10.15 -8.45 -8.04
CA GLU A 84 -9.19 -8.92 -9.05
C GLU A 84 -7.79 -9.03 -8.46
N LEU A 85 -7.34 -8.00 -7.72
CA LEU A 85 -6.04 -7.99 -7.05
C LEU A 85 -5.96 -9.08 -5.96
N SER A 86 -7.05 -9.31 -5.22
CA SER A 86 -7.11 -10.38 -4.23
C SER A 86 -6.97 -11.76 -4.88
N ASN A 87 -7.70 -12.00 -5.97
CA ASN A 87 -7.62 -13.24 -6.73
C ASN A 87 -6.21 -13.45 -7.31
N TYR A 88 -5.56 -12.37 -7.74
CA TYR A 88 -4.18 -12.43 -8.21
C TYR A 88 -3.21 -12.85 -7.10
N CYS A 89 -3.32 -12.27 -5.90
CA CYS A 89 -2.50 -12.66 -4.76
C CYS A 89 -2.69 -14.13 -4.37
N GLU A 90 -3.93 -14.61 -4.36
CA GLU A 90 -4.25 -16.02 -4.06
C GLU A 90 -3.65 -16.96 -5.10
N LYS A 91 -3.64 -16.60 -6.40
CA LYS A 91 -2.96 -17.36 -7.46
C LYS A 91 -1.45 -17.44 -7.26
N LEU A 92 -0.85 -16.43 -6.65
CA LEU A 92 0.58 -16.44 -6.27
C LEU A 92 0.86 -17.25 -4.99
N GLY A 93 -0.16 -17.86 -4.40
CA GLY A 93 -0.03 -18.64 -3.17
C GLY A 93 -0.03 -17.80 -1.88
N ALA A 94 -0.32 -16.51 -1.98
CA ALA A 94 -0.47 -15.66 -0.80
C ALA A 94 -1.87 -15.85 -0.16
N PRO A 95 -1.99 -15.63 1.15
CA PRO A 95 -3.30 -15.55 1.79
C PRO A 95 -4.17 -14.44 1.18
N LYS A 96 -5.48 -14.59 1.26
CA LYS A 96 -6.42 -13.56 0.82
C LYS A 96 -6.08 -12.21 1.47
N PRO A 97 -5.83 -11.15 0.69
CA PRO A 97 -5.49 -9.85 1.23
C PRO A 97 -6.58 -9.23 2.10
N ARG A 98 -6.18 -8.47 3.10
CA ARG A 98 -7.08 -7.54 3.79
C ARG A 98 -7.28 -6.31 2.91
N THR A 99 -8.49 -5.82 2.82
CA THR A 99 -8.81 -4.65 1.99
C THR A 99 -9.25 -3.48 2.85
N PHE A 100 -8.74 -2.30 2.51
CA PHE A 100 -9.07 -1.04 3.17
C PHE A 100 -9.51 -0.03 2.12
N VAL A 101 -10.78 0.35 2.15
CA VAL A 101 -11.32 1.41 1.29
C VAL A 101 -11.53 2.64 2.15
N ARG A 102 -11.04 3.78 1.68
CA ARG A 102 -11.19 5.09 2.32
C ARG A 102 -11.69 6.11 1.30
N ARG A 103 -12.29 7.19 1.79
CA ARG A 103 -12.74 8.31 1.00
C ARG A 103 -12.04 9.57 1.49
N GLY A 104 -11.49 10.37 0.59
CA GLY A 104 -10.79 11.60 0.94
C GLY A 104 -9.51 11.80 0.14
N ILE A 105 -8.58 12.57 0.66
CA ILE A 105 -7.28 12.80 0.06
C ILE A 105 -6.40 11.57 0.28
N LYS A 106 -5.92 10.97 -0.81
CA LYS A 106 -5.21 9.68 -0.81
C LYS A 106 -4.05 9.64 0.19
N SER A 107 -3.20 10.65 0.20
CA SER A 107 -2.05 10.71 1.12
C SER A 107 -2.47 10.76 2.59
N GLU A 108 -3.44 11.62 2.92
CA GLU A 108 -3.94 11.75 4.30
C GLU A 108 -4.57 10.45 4.81
N GLU A 109 -5.45 9.85 4.02
CA GLU A 109 -6.15 8.62 4.39
C GLU A 109 -5.20 7.43 4.49
N LEU A 110 -4.16 7.38 3.64
CA LEU A 110 -3.10 6.37 3.71
C LEU A 110 -2.34 6.46 5.04
N PHE A 111 -1.89 7.66 5.42
CA PHE A 111 -1.14 7.83 6.67
C PHE A 111 -2.02 7.66 7.91
N LYS A 112 -3.29 8.09 7.87
CA LYS A 112 -4.26 7.77 8.94
C LYS A 112 -4.41 6.25 9.11
N LEU A 113 -4.52 5.50 8.01
CA LEU A 113 -4.59 4.05 8.08
C LEU A 113 -3.32 3.45 8.66
N ILE A 114 -2.14 3.83 8.17
CA ILE A 114 -0.85 3.33 8.65
C ILE A 114 -0.71 3.59 10.16
N ASN A 115 -1.09 4.76 10.64
CA ASN A 115 -0.93 5.13 12.02
C ASN A 115 -1.93 4.42 12.96
N ASN A 116 -3.12 4.08 12.45
CA ASN A 116 -4.17 3.44 13.24
C ASN A 116 -4.12 1.90 13.19
N GLU A 117 -3.57 1.30 12.13
CA GLU A 117 -3.48 -0.17 11.98
C GLU A 117 -2.08 -0.67 12.34
N ALA A 118 -1.90 -1.07 13.59
CA ALA A 118 -0.61 -1.49 14.12
C ALA A 118 -0.01 -2.73 13.42
N ALA A 119 -0.82 -3.53 12.73
CA ALA A 119 -0.36 -4.70 11.99
C ALA A 119 0.41 -4.33 10.72
N ILE A 120 0.20 -3.14 10.15
CA ILE A 120 0.96 -2.64 8.99
C ILE A 120 2.42 -2.43 9.39
N ARG A 121 3.33 -3.10 8.68
CA ARG A 121 4.77 -3.09 8.96
C ARG A 121 5.61 -2.52 7.84
N VAL A 122 5.10 -2.53 6.63
CA VAL A 122 5.78 -2.01 5.43
C VAL A 122 4.75 -1.41 4.51
N LEU A 123 5.05 -0.26 3.93
CA LEU A 123 4.35 0.31 2.80
C LEU A 123 5.11 -0.02 1.52
N VAL A 124 4.44 -0.60 0.53
CA VAL A 124 5.03 -0.95 -0.77
C VAL A 124 4.36 -0.12 -1.86
N LEU A 125 5.15 0.59 -2.63
CA LEU A 125 4.72 1.48 -3.71
C LEU A 125 5.41 1.12 -5.01
N GLY A 126 4.69 1.13 -6.11
CA GLY A 126 5.26 1.13 -7.46
C GLY A 126 5.72 2.53 -7.84
N VAL A 127 6.80 2.62 -8.60
CA VAL A 127 7.27 3.88 -9.17
C VAL A 127 7.41 3.78 -10.68
N SER A 128 6.87 4.78 -11.38
CA SER A 128 7.10 4.91 -12.82
C SER A 128 8.57 5.20 -13.11
N ILE A 129 9.09 4.54 -14.13
CA ILE A 129 10.41 4.82 -14.69
C ILE A 129 10.36 5.91 -15.78
N GLU A 130 9.16 6.33 -16.17
CA GLU A 130 8.98 7.40 -17.13
C GLU A 130 9.48 8.72 -16.52
N THR A 131 10.33 9.38 -17.29
CA THR A 131 11.19 10.49 -16.87
C THR A 131 10.57 11.53 -15.94
N GLY A 132 11.20 11.68 -14.77
CA GLY A 132 11.14 12.91 -13.97
C GLY A 132 9.95 13.05 -13.01
N ASN A 133 8.96 12.14 -13.00
CA ASN A 133 7.85 12.21 -12.07
C ASN A 133 7.54 10.85 -11.43
N PRO A 134 8.00 10.61 -10.20
CA PRO A 134 7.75 9.34 -9.49
C PRO A 134 6.30 9.16 -9.06
N GLY A 135 5.45 10.12 -9.34
CA GLY A 135 4.05 10.12 -8.96
C GLY A 135 3.73 10.99 -7.73
N PRO A 136 2.47 11.44 -7.60
CA PRO A 136 2.09 12.42 -6.59
C PRO A 136 2.25 11.90 -5.16
N LEU A 137 1.99 10.62 -4.92
CA LEU A 137 2.11 10.02 -3.59
C LEU A 137 3.58 9.92 -3.14
N ILE A 138 4.49 9.51 -4.03
CA ILE A 138 5.91 9.45 -3.73
C ILE A 138 6.47 10.86 -3.51
N ASN A 139 6.08 11.82 -4.33
CA ASN A 139 6.46 13.23 -4.12
C ASN A 139 5.97 13.75 -2.76
N TYR A 140 4.74 13.44 -2.39
CA TYR A 140 4.22 13.80 -1.07
C TYR A 140 5.06 13.19 0.06
N ILE A 141 5.39 11.91 -0.05
CA ILE A 141 6.20 11.18 0.94
C ILE A 141 7.59 11.80 1.10
N ILE A 142 8.26 12.10 -0.01
CA ILE A 142 9.60 12.71 0.02
C ILE A 142 9.58 14.08 0.72
N ASN A 143 8.54 14.88 0.45
CA ASN A 143 8.46 16.24 0.97
C ASN A 143 7.92 16.31 2.41
N ASN A 144 7.03 15.40 2.82
CA ASN A 144 6.31 15.50 4.09
C ASN A 144 6.38 14.21 4.92
N GLY A 145 6.61 13.08 4.28
CA GLY A 145 6.34 11.76 4.86
C GLY A 145 7.33 11.28 5.92
N SER A 146 8.51 11.89 6.05
CA SER A 146 9.52 11.46 7.04
C SER A 146 9.02 11.60 8.49
N ASN A 147 8.07 12.50 8.73
CA ASN A 147 7.49 12.74 10.06
C ASN A 147 6.14 12.05 10.26
N GLU A 148 5.49 11.61 9.20
CA GLU A 148 4.11 11.09 9.24
C GLU A 148 4.05 9.57 9.11
N CYS A 149 5.02 8.96 8.44
CA CYS A 149 5.04 7.52 8.18
C CYS A 149 5.84 6.77 9.25
N ARG A 150 5.15 5.96 10.04
CA ARG A 150 5.79 5.16 11.09
C ARG A 150 6.37 3.81 10.63
N VAL A 151 6.23 3.47 9.34
CA VAL A 151 6.72 2.20 8.78
C VAL A 151 7.73 2.43 7.67
N PRO A 152 8.65 1.49 7.42
CA PRO A 152 9.50 1.53 6.24
C PRO A 152 8.68 1.57 4.95
N ILE A 153 9.21 2.26 3.95
CA ILE A 153 8.62 2.37 2.62
C ILE A 153 9.54 1.67 1.63
N THR A 154 9.00 0.71 0.90
CA THR A 154 9.67 0.05 -0.21
C THR A 154 9.13 0.60 -1.51
N ILE A 155 10.01 1.09 -2.36
CA ILE A 155 9.68 1.59 -3.70
C ILE A 155 10.16 0.57 -4.72
N VAL A 156 9.22 0.05 -5.51
CA VAL A 156 9.47 -1.00 -6.51
C VAL A 156 9.43 -0.37 -7.91
N PRO A 157 10.54 -0.42 -8.67
CA PRO A 157 10.54 0.05 -10.06
C PRO A 157 9.55 -0.72 -10.93
N GLY A 158 8.77 0.02 -11.73
CA GLY A 158 7.72 -0.54 -12.58
C GLY A 158 8.22 -1.33 -13.80
N ASN A 159 9.53 -1.37 -14.03
CA ASN A 159 10.15 -2.14 -15.13
C ASN A 159 10.80 -3.45 -14.69
N LEU A 160 10.71 -3.81 -13.42
CA LEU A 160 11.22 -5.11 -12.98
C LEU A 160 10.34 -6.23 -13.52
N SER A 161 10.97 -7.28 -14.04
CA SER A 161 10.26 -8.52 -14.36
C SER A 161 10.00 -9.34 -13.09
N ASP A 162 9.05 -10.28 -13.17
CA ASP A 162 8.73 -11.18 -12.07
C ASP A 162 9.95 -11.99 -11.63
N ASP A 163 10.77 -12.48 -12.59
CA ASP A 163 12.02 -13.20 -12.30
C ASP A 163 13.04 -12.33 -11.56
N GLN A 164 13.14 -11.04 -11.92
CA GLN A 164 14.01 -10.11 -11.22
C GLN A 164 13.52 -9.86 -9.80
N ILE A 165 12.22 -9.74 -9.61
CA ILE A 165 11.63 -9.60 -8.28
C ILE A 165 11.86 -10.86 -7.44
N ASP A 166 11.67 -12.04 -8.00
CA ASP A 166 11.91 -13.32 -7.32
C ASP A 166 13.36 -13.46 -6.83
N ALA A 167 14.31 -12.89 -7.55
CA ALA A 167 15.71 -12.85 -7.13
C ALA A 167 16.00 -11.89 -5.97
N LEU A 168 15.07 -10.99 -5.64
CA LEU A 168 15.23 -9.96 -4.60
C LEU A 168 14.53 -10.32 -3.26
N VAL A 169 13.68 -11.35 -3.22
CA VAL A 169 12.82 -11.66 -2.07
C VAL A 169 13.19 -12.92 -1.31
#